data_e83d96dc54efdcbfae7e074c461492c5
#
_entry.id   e83d96dc54efdcbfae7e074c461492c5
#
_cell.length_a   1.000
_cell.length_b   1.000
_cell.length_c   1.000
_cell.angle_alpha   90.00
_cell.angle_beta   90.00
_cell.angle_gamma   90.00
#
_symmetry.space_group_name_H-M   'P 1'
#
loop_
_entity.id
_entity.type
_entity.pdbx_description
1 polymer ?
#
loop_
_entity_poly.entity_id
_entity_poly.type
_entity_poly.pdbx_seq_one_letter_code
_entity_poly.pdbx_strand_id
1 'polypeptide(L)'
;MPILPQFHPDDFSASTLVDNPYFPLGPGQIRAYRAETEPDEEGEITVETHDAFVTFETRNVAGVEAVVVRDTAYENGVLVEDTFDWYAQDDAGNVWYLGEQVYNYRYDDDGTYVSTDFAGSFEAGVDGAQG
;
A
#
# COMPACT_ATOMS: atom_id res chain seq x y z
N MET A 1 -5.43 7.85 29.05
CA MET A 1 -5.11 6.76 28.11
C MET A 1 -5.82 7.00 26.79
N PRO A 2 -5.10 7.02 25.67
CA PRO A 2 -5.76 7.19 24.39
C PRO A 2 -6.66 5.98 24.08
N ILE A 3 -7.82 6.25 23.51
CA ILE A 3 -8.74 5.23 23.05
C ILE A 3 -8.44 4.98 21.58
N LEU A 4 -8.05 3.74 21.25
CA LEU A 4 -7.84 3.35 19.86
C LEU A 4 -9.19 3.18 19.17
N PRO A 5 -9.34 3.61 17.92
CA PRO A 5 -10.54 3.37 17.18
C PRO A 5 -10.77 1.87 17.00
N GLN A 6 -12.04 1.46 17.12
CA GLN A 6 -12.42 0.06 16.92
C GLN A 6 -13.03 -0.11 15.55
N PHE A 7 -12.65 -1.19 14.87
CA PHE A 7 -13.14 -1.52 13.55
C PHE A 7 -14.52 -2.19 13.64
N HIS A 8 -15.53 -1.53 13.07
CA HIS A 8 -16.89 -2.06 12.97
C HIS A 8 -17.34 -2.00 11.51
N PRO A 9 -17.58 -3.14 10.84
CA PRO A 9 -17.99 -3.15 9.43
C PRO A 9 -19.26 -2.32 9.16
N ASP A 10 -20.15 -2.21 10.12
CA ASP A 10 -21.40 -1.45 9.98
C ASP A 10 -21.17 0.07 9.84
N ASP A 11 -19.97 0.56 10.17
CA ASP A 11 -19.61 1.98 10.04
C ASP A 11 -19.20 2.37 8.60
N PHE A 12 -19.32 1.45 7.64
CA PHE A 12 -18.85 1.63 6.28
C PHE A 12 -19.99 1.49 5.25
N SER A 13 -20.85 2.49 5.15
CA SER A 13 -21.98 2.45 4.20
C SER A 13 -21.57 2.80 2.75
N ALA A 14 -20.49 3.57 2.57
CA ALA A 14 -19.95 3.96 1.27
C ALA A 14 -18.42 3.80 1.26
N SER A 15 -17.95 2.61 1.63
CA SER A 15 -16.54 2.32 1.95
C SER A 15 -15.56 2.58 0.81
N THR A 16 -16.00 2.43 -0.45
CA THR A 16 -15.13 2.64 -1.62
C THR A 16 -15.09 4.08 -2.09
N LEU A 17 -15.92 4.95 -1.53
CA LEU A 17 -15.85 6.39 -1.80
C LEU A 17 -14.86 7.03 -0.83
N VAL A 18 -13.58 6.99 -1.18
CA VAL A 18 -12.52 7.57 -0.38
C VAL A 18 -12.23 8.98 -0.87
N ASP A 19 -12.95 9.95 -0.30
CA ASP A 19 -12.90 11.35 -0.69
C ASP A 19 -12.39 12.27 0.41
N ASN A 20 -11.83 11.70 1.48
CA ASN A 20 -11.20 12.47 2.56
C ASN A 20 -10.19 13.45 1.95
N PRO A 21 -10.29 14.77 2.23
CA PRO A 21 -9.42 15.77 1.58
C PRO A 21 -7.94 15.61 1.90
N TYR A 22 -7.60 14.91 2.98
CA TYR A 22 -6.19 14.64 3.34
C TYR A 22 -5.66 13.36 2.70
N PHE A 23 -6.53 12.47 2.23
CA PHE A 23 -6.13 11.22 1.60
C PHE A 23 -7.20 10.75 0.59
N PRO A 24 -7.40 11.50 -0.50
CA PRO A 24 -8.39 11.10 -1.51
C PRO A 24 -7.86 9.97 -2.40
N LEU A 25 -8.71 8.97 -2.69
CA LEU A 25 -8.38 7.85 -3.56
C LEU A 25 -9.42 7.72 -4.67
N GLY A 26 -9.31 8.54 -5.70
CA GLY A 26 -10.17 8.45 -6.88
C GLY A 26 -9.68 7.34 -7.82
N PRO A 27 -10.55 6.39 -8.24
CA PRO A 27 -10.16 5.32 -9.18
C PRO A 27 -9.52 5.90 -10.45
N GLY A 28 -8.40 5.29 -10.86
CA GLY A 28 -7.60 5.76 -12.00
C GLY A 28 -6.54 6.79 -11.66
N GLN A 29 -6.53 7.32 -10.45
CA GLN A 29 -5.53 8.27 -10.00
C GLN A 29 -4.16 7.61 -9.88
N ILE A 30 -3.13 8.29 -10.36
CA ILE A 30 -1.73 7.84 -10.25
C ILE A 30 -0.93 8.92 -9.51
N ARG A 31 -0.12 8.48 -8.55
CA ARG A 31 0.86 9.33 -7.87
C ARG A 31 2.24 8.74 -8.11
N ALA A 32 3.15 9.54 -8.64
CA ALA A 32 4.51 9.12 -8.92
C ALA A 32 5.48 9.86 -8.01
N TYR A 33 6.43 9.12 -7.43
CA TYR A 33 7.43 9.65 -6.51
C TYR A 33 8.82 9.24 -6.99
N ARG A 34 9.78 10.14 -6.76
CA ARG A 34 11.18 9.90 -7.08
C ARG A 34 12.06 10.44 -5.96
N ALA A 35 13.03 9.65 -5.53
CA ALA A 35 14.04 10.05 -4.55
C ALA A 35 15.40 9.51 -4.95
N GLU A 36 16.45 10.19 -4.52
CA GLU A 36 17.82 9.73 -4.69
C GLU A 36 18.41 9.50 -3.30
N THR A 37 19.14 8.40 -3.15
CA THR A 37 19.87 8.13 -1.90
C THR A 37 21.09 9.02 -1.81
N GLU A 38 21.64 9.18 -0.60
CA GLU A 38 22.98 9.76 -0.44
C GLU A 38 24.00 8.87 -1.14
N PRO A 39 25.11 9.46 -1.67
CA PRO A 39 26.16 8.65 -2.25
C PRO A 39 26.74 7.65 -1.26
N ASP A 40 26.98 6.43 -1.72
CA ASP A 40 27.65 5.40 -0.92
C ASP A 40 29.17 5.67 -0.85
N GLU A 41 29.93 4.73 -0.28
CA GLU A 41 31.39 4.85 -0.14
C GLU A 41 32.10 4.95 -1.49
N GLU A 42 31.50 4.44 -2.57
CA GLU A 42 32.02 4.49 -3.93
C GLU A 42 31.51 5.70 -4.70
N GLY A 43 30.68 6.54 -4.07
CA GLY A 43 30.08 7.71 -4.69
C GLY A 43 28.85 7.39 -5.55
N GLU A 44 28.32 6.19 -5.47
CA GLU A 44 27.16 5.77 -6.24
C GLU A 44 25.85 6.17 -5.56
N ILE A 45 24.89 6.61 -6.36
CA ILE A 45 23.56 7.03 -5.94
C ILE A 45 22.55 6.03 -6.47
N THR A 46 21.62 5.60 -5.61
CA THR A 46 20.48 4.79 -6.02
C THR A 46 19.28 5.72 -6.26
N VAL A 47 18.66 5.60 -7.41
CA VAL A 47 17.43 6.31 -7.74
C VAL A 47 16.27 5.41 -7.38
N GLU A 48 15.46 5.85 -6.42
CA GLU A 48 14.25 5.16 -6.00
C GLU A 48 13.04 5.86 -6.63
N THR A 49 12.20 5.08 -7.30
CA THR A 49 10.93 5.58 -7.83
C THR A 49 9.81 4.68 -7.33
N HIS A 50 8.64 5.28 -7.10
CA HIS A 50 7.48 4.46 -6.87
C HIS A 50 6.20 5.12 -7.42
N ASP A 51 5.29 4.29 -7.88
CA ASP A 51 4.02 4.68 -8.45
C ASP A 51 2.90 4.05 -7.64
N ALA A 52 1.95 4.88 -7.20
CA ALA A 52 0.74 4.42 -6.55
C ALA A 52 -0.44 4.63 -7.51
N PHE A 53 -1.06 3.54 -7.93
CA PHE A 53 -2.19 3.54 -8.84
C PHE A 53 -3.46 3.09 -8.10
N VAL A 54 -4.46 3.96 -8.05
CA VAL A 54 -5.78 3.61 -7.51
C VAL A 54 -6.51 2.80 -8.58
N THR A 55 -6.66 1.49 -8.34
CA THR A 55 -7.29 0.59 -9.32
C THR A 55 -8.81 0.76 -9.33
N PHE A 56 -9.46 0.18 -10.35
CA PHE A 56 -10.92 0.09 -10.43
C PHE A 56 -11.46 -1.16 -9.73
N GLU A 57 -10.57 -1.95 -9.10
CA GLU A 57 -10.93 -3.15 -8.38
C GLU A 57 -11.20 -2.87 -6.92
N THR A 58 -12.02 -3.71 -6.31
CA THR A 58 -12.29 -3.70 -4.88
C THR A 58 -12.01 -5.08 -4.30
N ARG A 59 -11.79 -5.13 -2.98
CA ARG A 59 -11.60 -6.37 -2.25
C ARG A 59 -12.42 -6.33 -0.98
N ASN A 60 -13.11 -7.42 -0.66
CA ASN A 60 -13.78 -7.54 0.64
C ASN A 60 -12.75 -7.91 1.71
N VAL A 61 -12.61 -7.04 2.71
CA VAL A 61 -11.70 -7.24 3.85
C VAL A 61 -12.53 -7.13 5.13
N ALA A 62 -12.60 -8.20 5.91
CA ALA A 62 -13.35 -8.25 7.16
C ALA A 62 -14.80 -7.76 7.03
N GLY A 63 -15.46 -8.05 5.92
CA GLY A 63 -16.84 -7.64 5.64
C GLY A 63 -16.99 -6.25 5.03
N VAL A 64 -15.90 -5.55 4.73
CA VAL A 64 -15.91 -4.21 4.14
C VAL A 64 -15.29 -4.24 2.75
N GLU A 65 -15.97 -3.65 1.76
CA GLU A 65 -15.38 -3.47 0.44
C GLU A 65 -14.32 -2.38 0.49
N ALA A 66 -13.10 -2.73 0.14
CA ALA A 66 -11.96 -1.82 0.14
C ALA A 66 -11.52 -1.46 -1.28
N VAL A 67 -11.03 -0.23 -1.43
CA VAL A 67 -10.36 0.22 -2.65
C VAL A 67 -8.98 -0.44 -2.70
N VAL A 68 -8.59 -0.95 -3.85
CA VAL A 68 -7.28 -1.55 -4.07
C VAL A 68 -6.36 -0.52 -4.72
N VAL A 69 -5.28 -0.18 -4.04
CA VAL A 69 -4.22 0.68 -4.57
C VAL A 69 -3.00 -0.19 -4.85
N ARG A 70 -2.51 -0.17 -6.07
CA ARG A 70 -1.28 -0.86 -6.46
C ARG A 70 -0.10 0.09 -6.36
N ASP A 71 0.86 -0.25 -5.53
CA ASP A 71 2.08 0.51 -5.31
C ASP A 71 3.27 -0.31 -5.81
N THR A 72 4.00 0.23 -6.77
CA THR A 72 5.18 -0.42 -7.34
C THR A 72 6.41 0.43 -7.07
N ALA A 73 7.45 -0.19 -6.52
CA ALA A 73 8.69 0.48 -6.18
C ALA A 73 9.86 -0.09 -6.98
N TYR A 74 10.71 0.81 -7.44
CA TYR A 74 11.86 0.49 -8.29
C TYR A 74 13.13 1.10 -7.72
N GLU A 75 14.24 0.39 -7.85
CA GLU A 75 15.58 0.91 -7.59
C GLU A 75 16.35 0.87 -8.88
N ASN A 76 16.81 2.05 -9.35
CA ASN A 76 17.50 2.20 -10.64
C ASN A 76 16.76 1.52 -11.80
N GLY A 77 15.44 1.64 -11.82
CA GLY A 77 14.57 1.06 -12.85
C GLY A 77 14.26 -0.42 -12.71
N VAL A 78 14.75 -1.09 -11.65
CA VAL A 78 14.48 -2.50 -11.38
C VAL A 78 13.36 -2.62 -10.35
N LEU A 79 12.33 -3.39 -10.66
CA LEU A 79 11.19 -3.61 -9.75
C LEU A 79 11.65 -4.37 -8.51
N VAL A 80 11.52 -3.74 -7.33
CA VAL A 80 11.89 -4.35 -6.04
C VAL A 80 10.71 -4.64 -5.15
N GLU A 81 9.56 -3.96 -5.35
CA GLU A 81 8.35 -4.20 -4.57
C GLU A 81 7.11 -3.96 -5.41
N ASP A 82 6.15 -4.86 -5.31
CA ASP A 82 4.83 -4.73 -5.89
C ASP A 82 3.82 -5.02 -4.77
N THR A 83 3.04 -4.01 -4.40
CA THR A 83 2.16 -4.07 -3.23
C THR A 83 0.74 -3.70 -3.63
N PHE A 84 -0.21 -4.44 -3.08
CA PHE A 84 -1.64 -4.14 -3.19
C PHE A 84 -2.13 -3.72 -1.82
N ASP A 85 -2.47 -2.44 -1.68
CA ASP A 85 -2.96 -1.84 -0.44
C ASP A 85 -4.48 -1.73 -0.46
N TRP A 86 -5.11 -1.98 0.68
CA TRP A 86 -6.57 -1.95 0.81
C TRP A 86 -7.01 -0.86 1.76
N TYR A 87 -7.79 0.09 1.24
CA TYR A 87 -8.29 1.24 1.99
C TYR A 87 -9.81 1.32 1.92
N ALA A 88 -10.42 1.80 3.00
CA ALA A 88 -11.84 2.09 3.03
C ALA A 88 -12.10 3.34 3.87
N GLN A 89 -13.17 4.05 3.57
CA GLN A 89 -13.57 5.23 4.34
C GLN A 89 -14.82 4.90 5.13
N ASP A 90 -14.80 5.22 6.43
CA ASP A 90 -15.98 5.05 7.28
C ASP A 90 -16.96 6.22 7.09
N ASP A 91 -18.14 6.11 7.70
CA ASP A 91 -19.21 7.10 7.57
C ASP A 91 -18.86 8.44 8.23
N ALA A 92 -17.88 8.47 9.12
CA ALA A 92 -17.35 9.69 9.72
C ALA A 92 -16.26 10.37 8.87
N GLY A 93 -15.88 9.76 7.74
CA GLY A 93 -14.85 10.29 6.83
C GLY A 93 -13.43 9.82 7.14
N ASN A 94 -13.25 8.91 8.10
CA ASN A 94 -11.93 8.37 8.42
C ASN A 94 -11.52 7.32 7.41
N VAL A 95 -10.27 7.40 6.94
CA VAL A 95 -9.71 6.39 6.03
C VAL A 95 -9.00 5.32 6.85
N TRP A 96 -9.37 4.07 6.60
CA TRP A 96 -8.77 2.90 7.25
C TRP A 96 -7.85 2.18 6.28
N TYR A 97 -6.67 1.85 6.75
CA TYR A 97 -5.75 0.97 6.06
C TYR A 97 -6.01 -0.46 6.54
N LEU A 98 -6.69 -1.25 5.70
CA LEU A 98 -7.19 -2.56 6.09
C LEU A 98 -6.21 -3.70 5.80
N GLY A 99 -5.13 -3.42 5.15
CA GLY A 99 -4.11 -4.42 4.90
C GLY A 99 -3.37 -4.20 3.60
N GLU A 100 -2.43 -5.11 3.33
CA GLU A 100 -1.68 -5.13 2.10
C GLU A 100 -1.19 -6.54 1.77
N GLN A 101 -1.02 -6.80 0.49
CA GLN A 101 -0.31 -7.95 -0.02
C GLN A 101 0.96 -7.44 -0.66
N VAL A 102 2.11 -7.81 -0.10
CA VAL A 102 3.42 -7.33 -0.54
C VAL A 102 4.17 -8.44 -1.28
N TYR A 103 4.78 -8.09 -2.40
CA TYR A 103 5.73 -8.93 -3.13
C TYR A 103 7.07 -8.20 -3.13
N ASN A 104 8.02 -8.68 -2.33
CA ASN A 104 9.38 -8.14 -2.29
C ASN A 104 10.28 -9.01 -3.17
N TYR A 105 10.87 -8.41 -4.19
CA TYR A 105 11.76 -9.09 -5.12
C TYR A 105 13.20 -8.87 -4.71
N ARG A 106 13.94 -9.96 -4.52
CA ARG A 106 15.34 -9.95 -4.10
C ARG A 106 16.25 -10.31 -5.27
N TYR A 107 17.35 -9.58 -5.38
CA TYR A 107 18.35 -9.75 -6.44
C TYR A 107 19.73 -9.91 -5.81
N ASP A 108 20.63 -10.65 -6.50
CA ASP A 108 22.02 -10.75 -6.09
C ASP A 108 22.83 -9.53 -6.57
N ASP A 109 24.14 -9.53 -6.29
CA ASP A 109 25.02 -8.42 -6.64
C ASP A 109 25.17 -8.23 -8.18
N ASP A 110 24.88 -9.29 -8.94
CA ASP A 110 24.90 -9.24 -10.42
C ASP A 110 23.56 -8.76 -11.01
N GLY A 111 22.58 -8.47 -10.17
CA GLY A 111 21.25 -8.07 -10.61
C GLY A 111 20.35 -9.22 -11.04
N THR A 112 20.74 -10.47 -10.74
CA THR A 112 19.94 -11.65 -11.05
C THR A 112 18.88 -11.90 -9.97
N TYR A 113 17.66 -12.16 -10.38
CA TYR A 113 16.56 -12.49 -9.46
C TYR A 113 16.89 -13.75 -8.63
N VAL A 114 16.68 -13.65 -7.33
CA VAL A 114 16.97 -14.74 -6.36
C VAL A 114 15.68 -15.29 -5.77
N SER A 115 14.85 -14.42 -5.19
CA SER A 115 13.67 -14.87 -4.44
C SER A 115 12.64 -13.75 -4.30
N THR A 116 11.42 -14.16 -3.94
CA THR A 116 10.35 -13.26 -3.56
C THR A 116 9.88 -13.61 -2.15
N ASP A 117 9.69 -12.60 -1.31
CA ASP A 117 9.06 -12.78 -0.01
C ASP A 117 7.86 -11.83 0.13
N PHE A 118 7.07 -12.06 1.18
CA PHE A 118 5.81 -11.35 1.42
C PHE A 118 5.84 -10.58 2.74
N ALA A 119 7.01 -10.25 3.25
CA ALA A 119 7.18 -9.54 4.51
C ALA A 119 6.45 -8.20 4.48
N GLY A 120 5.70 -7.91 5.54
CA GLY A 120 4.87 -6.71 5.64
C GLY A 120 3.40 -6.94 5.30
N SER A 121 3.05 -8.07 4.70
CA SER A 121 1.66 -8.39 4.37
C SER A 121 0.81 -8.58 5.63
N PHE A 122 -0.38 -7.99 5.62
CA PHE A 122 -1.38 -8.21 6.67
C PHE A 122 -2.78 -7.94 6.13
N GLU A 123 -3.79 -8.42 6.82
CA GLU A 123 -5.20 -8.17 6.48
C GLU A 123 -6.01 -8.02 7.75
N ALA A 124 -6.82 -6.96 7.86
CA ALA A 124 -7.72 -6.75 8.99
C ALA A 124 -8.69 -7.95 9.13
N GLY A 125 -8.93 -8.39 10.36
CA GLY A 125 -9.75 -9.55 10.66
C GLY A 125 -9.01 -10.88 10.55
N VAL A 126 -7.74 -10.89 10.13
CA VAL A 126 -6.90 -12.08 10.06
C VAL A 126 -5.82 -11.98 11.13
N ASP A 127 -5.64 -13.05 11.92
CA ASP A 127 -4.65 -13.12 13.01
C ASP A 127 -4.75 -11.96 14.01
N GLY A 128 -5.96 -11.43 14.24
CA GLY A 128 -6.20 -10.34 15.18
C GLY A 128 -5.87 -8.95 14.68
N ALA A 129 -5.48 -8.80 13.41
CA ALA A 129 -5.21 -7.48 12.84
C ALA A 129 -6.49 -6.64 12.73
N GLN A 130 -6.40 -5.35 12.98
CA GLN A 130 -7.55 -4.45 13.00
C GLN A 130 -7.50 -3.35 11.91
N GLY A 131 -6.38 -3.21 11.26
CA GLY A 131 -6.24 -2.15 10.25
C GLY A 131 -5.69 -0.84 10.77
#